data_4623db2e21719c3ebabd7fa61c0e9a42
#
_entry.id   4623db2e21719c3ebabd7fa61c0e9a42
#
_cell.length_a   1.000
_cell.length_b   1.000
_cell.length_c   1.000
_cell.angle_alpha   90.00
_cell.angle_beta   90.00
_cell.angle_gamma   90.00
#
_symmetry.space_group_name_H-M   'P 1'
#
loop_
_entity.id
_entity.type
_entity.pdbx_description
1 polymer ?
#
loop_
_entity_poly.entity_id
_entity_poly.type
_entity_poly.pdbx_seq_one_letter_code
_entity_poly.pdbx_strand_id
1 'polypeptide(L)'
;VDDRPGVPANAFQTLDDDGRPVIGFTLALIADARNRDELAFVMAHEAAHHIAGHIARQQRNATLGALVFGQLAGATGGDVAVAQDLGAALGARSYSKEFELEADRLGAIVAARAGFDPLRGAAFFFRIPDPGDRFLGTHPANADRIETVRAAIGGL
;
A
#
# COMPACT_ATOMS: atom_id res chain seq x y z
N VAL A 1 12.93 -11.16 -7.36
CA VAL A 1 12.08 -12.16 -6.67
C VAL A 1 12.77 -12.57 -5.38
N ASP A 2 12.01 -12.64 -4.28
CA ASP A 2 12.47 -13.17 -2.99
C ASP A 2 12.08 -14.64 -2.89
N ASP A 3 13.07 -15.53 -2.94
CA ASP A 3 12.91 -16.98 -2.95
C ASP A 3 13.27 -17.64 -1.62
N ARG A 4 13.45 -16.86 -0.55
CA ARG A 4 13.81 -17.37 0.77
C ARG A 4 12.72 -18.32 1.30
N PRO A 5 13.09 -19.53 1.81
CA PRO A 5 12.14 -20.47 2.33
C PRO A 5 11.33 -19.90 3.52
N GLY A 6 10.02 -20.15 3.55
CA GLY A 6 9.15 -19.76 4.66
C GLY A 6 8.71 -18.29 4.66
N VAL A 7 9.12 -17.48 3.68
CA VAL A 7 8.60 -16.13 3.51
C VAL A 7 7.16 -16.23 3.01
N PRO A 8 6.18 -15.58 3.68
CA PRO A 8 4.77 -15.62 3.26
C PRO A 8 4.55 -14.93 1.90
N ALA A 9 3.43 -15.24 1.25
CA ALA A 9 3.03 -14.61 0.00
C ALA A 9 2.92 -13.10 0.19
N ASN A 10 3.74 -12.33 -0.54
CA ASN A 10 3.76 -10.88 -0.46
C ASN A 10 4.34 -10.24 -1.73
N ALA A 11 3.88 -9.04 -2.05
CA ALA A 11 4.57 -8.10 -2.93
C ALA A 11 4.84 -6.82 -2.15
N PHE A 12 5.84 -6.07 -2.57
CA PHE A 12 6.21 -4.80 -1.93
C PHE A 12 6.92 -3.88 -2.93
N GLN A 13 6.84 -2.61 -2.64
CA GLN A 13 7.60 -1.59 -3.35
C GLN A 13 8.58 -0.90 -2.39
N THR A 14 9.73 -0.52 -2.92
CA THR A 14 10.77 0.20 -2.17
C THR A 14 11.64 1.00 -3.14
N LEU A 15 12.66 1.65 -2.60
CA LEU A 15 13.73 2.27 -3.38
C LEU A 15 15.04 1.52 -3.12
N ASP A 16 15.89 1.39 -4.13
CA ASP A 16 17.27 0.93 -3.92
C ASP A 16 18.17 2.05 -3.35
N ASP A 17 19.44 1.73 -3.12
CA ASP A 17 20.42 2.66 -2.56
C ASP A 17 20.65 3.90 -3.43
N ASP A 18 20.34 3.82 -4.73
CA ASP A 18 20.41 4.92 -5.68
C ASP A 18 19.08 5.69 -5.81
N GLY A 19 18.06 5.33 -5.01
CA GLY A 19 16.73 5.93 -5.05
C GLY A 19 15.86 5.49 -6.23
N ARG A 20 16.23 4.38 -6.92
CA ARG A 20 15.44 3.84 -8.04
C ARG A 20 14.30 2.96 -7.54
N PRO A 21 13.11 3.02 -8.17
CA PRO A 21 11.97 2.17 -7.83
C PRO A 21 12.30 0.69 -7.95
N VAL A 22 11.97 -0.08 -6.91
CA VAL A 22 12.07 -1.53 -6.88
C VAL A 22 10.73 -2.13 -6.50
N ILE A 23 10.28 -3.13 -7.26
CA ILE A 23 9.10 -3.94 -6.93
C ILE A 23 9.57 -5.36 -6.66
N GLY A 24 9.28 -5.87 -5.46
CA GLY A 24 9.62 -7.22 -5.03
C GLY A 24 8.41 -8.13 -4.99
N PHE A 25 8.63 -9.40 -5.35
CA PHE A 25 7.64 -10.48 -5.24
C PHE A 25 8.26 -11.63 -4.50
N THR A 26 7.55 -12.22 -3.54
CA THR A 26 7.94 -13.49 -2.97
C THR A 26 7.60 -14.63 -3.93
N LEU A 27 8.40 -15.68 -3.91
CA LEU A 27 8.10 -16.89 -4.68
C LEU A 27 6.73 -17.49 -4.27
N ALA A 28 6.39 -17.39 -3.00
CA ALA A 28 5.10 -17.83 -2.47
C ALA A 28 3.91 -17.10 -3.13
N LEU A 29 4.00 -15.78 -3.34
CA LEU A 29 2.96 -15.01 -4.04
C LEU A 29 2.82 -15.45 -5.49
N ILE A 30 3.95 -15.64 -6.17
CA ILE A 30 3.95 -16.09 -7.58
C ILE A 30 3.29 -17.47 -7.70
N ALA A 31 3.59 -18.38 -6.75
CA ALA A 31 3.01 -19.72 -6.71
C ALA A 31 1.51 -19.73 -6.35
N ASP A 32 1.04 -18.78 -5.53
CA ASP A 32 -0.37 -18.64 -5.14
C ASP A 32 -1.24 -18.00 -6.22
N ALA A 33 -0.64 -17.25 -7.14
CA ALA A 33 -1.37 -16.58 -8.21
C ALA A 33 -2.03 -17.61 -9.15
N ARG A 34 -3.33 -17.46 -9.40
CA ARG A 34 -4.14 -18.39 -10.20
C ARG A 34 -4.11 -18.10 -11.70
N ASN A 35 -3.73 -16.89 -12.06
CA ASN A 35 -3.67 -16.46 -13.44
C ASN A 35 -2.74 -15.24 -13.57
N ARG A 36 -2.39 -14.92 -14.81
CA ARG A 36 -1.50 -13.80 -15.14
C ARG A 36 -2.08 -12.42 -14.78
N ASP A 37 -3.42 -12.29 -14.75
CA ASP A 37 -4.06 -11.01 -14.46
C ASP A 37 -3.88 -10.64 -12.98
N GLU A 38 -3.85 -11.64 -12.07
CA GLU A 38 -3.55 -11.43 -10.66
C GLU A 38 -2.13 -10.91 -10.46
N LEU A 39 -1.13 -11.53 -11.10
CA LEU A 39 0.25 -11.05 -11.02
C LEU A 39 0.41 -9.66 -11.64
N ALA A 40 -0.23 -9.43 -12.79
CA ALA A 40 -0.19 -8.14 -13.46
C ALA A 40 -0.84 -7.04 -12.63
N PHE A 41 -1.99 -7.33 -11.99
CA PHE A 41 -2.67 -6.36 -11.13
C PHE A 41 -1.84 -6.04 -9.88
N VAL A 42 -1.28 -7.04 -9.20
CA VAL A 42 -0.40 -6.80 -8.04
C VAL A 42 0.83 -5.99 -8.45
N MET A 43 1.47 -6.31 -9.59
CA MET A 43 2.59 -5.52 -10.10
C MET A 43 2.18 -4.07 -10.39
N ALA A 44 1.04 -3.86 -11.02
CA ALA A 44 0.53 -2.53 -11.34
C ALA A 44 0.17 -1.73 -10.08
N HIS A 45 -0.36 -2.39 -9.04
CA HIS A 45 -0.63 -1.81 -7.73
C HIS A 45 0.67 -1.32 -7.05
N GLU A 46 1.70 -2.16 -6.98
CA GLU A 46 3.01 -1.76 -6.42
C GLU A 46 3.67 -0.63 -7.24
N ALA A 47 3.56 -0.68 -8.58
CA ALA A 47 4.01 0.41 -9.42
C ALA A 47 3.23 1.72 -9.17
N ALA A 48 1.93 1.62 -8.91
CA ALA A 48 1.08 2.77 -8.61
C ALA A 48 1.50 3.50 -7.32
N HIS A 49 2.01 2.80 -6.32
CA HIS A 49 2.59 3.42 -5.13
C HIS A 49 3.79 4.31 -5.46
N HIS A 50 4.65 3.89 -6.37
CA HIS A 50 5.75 4.73 -6.86
C HIS A 50 5.25 5.91 -7.68
N ILE A 51 4.32 5.69 -8.61
CA ILE A 51 3.73 6.72 -9.48
C ILE A 51 3.07 7.82 -8.63
N ALA A 52 2.35 7.45 -7.58
CA ALA A 52 1.69 8.38 -6.66
C ALA A 52 2.62 8.97 -5.59
N GLY A 53 3.87 8.52 -5.51
CA GLY A 53 4.86 9.01 -4.54
C GLY A 53 4.51 8.69 -3.08
N HIS A 54 3.87 7.55 -2.83
CA HIS A 54 3.35 7.19 -1.51
C HIS A 54 4.45 7.07 -0.45
N ILE A 55 5.66 6.59 -0.79
CA ILE A 55 6.81 6.54 0.13
C ILE A 55 7.11 7.94 0.69
N ALA A 56 7.29 8.92 -0.19
CA ALA A 56 7.62 10.29 0.23
C ALA A 56 6.47 10.95 0.99
N ARG A 57 5.22 10.70 0.58
CA ARG A 57 4.01 11.20 1.27
C ARG A 57 3.88 10.62 2.67
N GLN A 58 4.13 9.32 2.85
CA GLN A 58 4.11 8.64 4.14
C GLN A 58 5.20 9.16 5.08
N GLN A 59 6.43 9.33 4.58
CA GLN A 59 7.54 9.90 5.35
C GLN A 59 7.24 11.33 5.82
N ARG A 60 6.69 12.16 4.93
CA ARG A 60 6.27 13.52 5.28
C ARG A 60 5.19 13.54 6.35
N ASN A 61 4.19 12.66 6.26
CA ASN A 61 3.11 12.56 7.25
C ASN A 61 3.66 12.10 8.61
N ALA A 62 4.60 11.15 8.63
CA ALA A 62 5.29 10.73 9.85
C ALA A 62 6.06 11.89 10.50
N THR A 63 6.82 12.65 9.70
CA THR A 63 7.57 13.82 10.20
C THR A 63 6.65 14.89 10.78
N LEU A 64 5.56 15.20 10.10
CA LEU A 64 4.56 16.18 10.60
C LEU A 64 3.91 15.70 11.90
N GLY A 65 3.54 14.42 11.98
CA GLY A 65 3.01 13.82 13.21
C GLY A 65 3.99 13.92 14.37
N ALA A 66 5.26 13.58 14.15
CA ALA A 66 6.31 13.70 15.16
C ALA A 66 6.46 15.14 15.65
N LEU A 67 6.49 16.12 14.75
CA LEU A 67 6.62 17.55 15.11
C LEU A 67 5.46 18.03 15.97
N VAL A 68 4.23 17.74 15.57
CA VAL A 68 3.03 18.17 16.30
C VAL A 68 2.98 17.58 17.70
N PHE A 69 3.15 16.26 17.81
CA PHE A 69 3.09 15.57 19.11
C PHE A 69 4.27 15.94 20.02
N GLY A 70 5.48 16.08 19.46
CA GLY A 70 6.65 16.52 20.21
C GLY A 70 6.49 17.92 20.78
N GLN A 71 5.97 18.88 20.01
CA GLN A 71 5.71 20.23 20.49
C GLN A 71 4.63 20.26 21.60
N LEU A 72 3.55 19.47 21.42
CA LEU A 72 2.49 19.36 22.42
C LEU A 72 3.04 18.81 23.75
N ALA A 73 3.84 17.74 23.68
CA ALA A 73 4.45 17.14 24.87
C ALA A 73 5.41 18.13 25.56
N GLY A 74 6.24 18.84 24.81
CA GLY A 74 7.13 19.88 25.35
C GLY A 74 6.37 21.01 26.05
N ALA A 75 5.25 21.45 25.52
CA ALA A 75 4.41 22.48 26.09
C ALA A 75 3.67 22.03 27.39
N THR A 76 3.42 20.74 27.52
CA THR A 76 2.68 20.16 28.67
C THR A 76 3.57 19.46 29.70
N GLY A 77 4.90 19.47 29.51
CA GLY A 77 5.87 18.80 30.38
C GLY A 77 5.90 17.27 30.22
N GLY A 78 5.43 16.75 29.11
CA GLY A 78 5.45 15.33 28.77
C GLY A 78 6.80 14.86 28.18
N ASP A 79 6.93 13.53 27.97
CA ASP A 79 8.09 12.95 27.31
C ASP A 79 8.01 13.23 25.80
N VAL A 80 8.90 14.11 25.34
CA VAL A 80 8.94 14.57 23.93
C VAL A 80 9.33 13.43 22.99
N ALA A 81 10.27 12.56 23.36
CA ALA A 81 10.73 11.48 22.49
C ALA A 81 9.62 10.43 22.25
N VAL A 82 8.95 10.00 23.32
CA VAL A 82 7.80 9.09 23.24
C VAL A 82 6.67 9.71 22.42
N ALA A 83 6.39 10.98 22.61
CA ALA A 83 5.35 11.68 21.86
C ALA A 83 5.69 11.82 20.36
N GLN A 84 6.95 12.07 20.02
CA GLN A 84 7.43 12.12 18.63
C GLN A 84 7.29 10.75 17.96
N ASP A 85 7.69 9.67 18.60
CA ASP A 85 7.54 8.32 18.05
C ASP A 85 6.07 7.95 17.81
N LEU A 86 5.20 8.26 18.79
CA LEU A 86 3.75 8.07 18.64
C LEU A 86 3.20 8.91 17.49
N GLY A 87 3.56 10.17 17.42
CA GLY A 87 3.14 11.11 16.37
C GLY A 87 3.60 10.65 14.99
N ALA A 88 4.83 10.17 14.87
CA ALA A 88 5.35 9.60 13.62
C ALA A 88 4.54 8.37 13.18
N ALA A 89 4.27 7.45 14.11
CA ALA A 89 3.51 6.24 13.83
C ALA A 89 2.06 6.55 13.40
N LEU A 90 1.40 7.50 14.07
CA LEU A 90 0.05 7.95 13.72
C LEU A 90 0.04 8.67 12.37
N GLY A 91 1.01 9.57 12.13
CA GLY A 91 1.15 10.30 10.87
C GLY A 91 1.38 9.37 9.68
N ALA A 92 2.24 8.37 9.82
CA ALA A 92 2.48 7.37 8.78
C ALA A 92 1.23 6.55 8.42
N ARG A 93 0.36 6.27 9.41
CA ARG A 93 -0.85 5.46 9.23
C ARG A 93 -2.08 6.25 8.80
N SER A 94 -2.10 7.56 9.01
CA SER A 94 -3.31 8.39 8.84
C SER A 94 -3.94 8.33 7.45
N TYR A 95 -3.15 8.11 6.42
CA TYR A 95 -3.62 8.09 5.02
C TYR A 95 -3.30 6.76 4.31
N SER A 96 -2.98 5.70 5.06
CA SER A 96 -2.58 4.44 4.43
C SER A 96 -3.73 3.79 3.65
N LYS A 97 -4.96 3.85 4.15
CA LYS A 97 -6.14 3.34 3.43
C LYS A 97 -6.39 4.08 2.11
N GLU A 98 -6.30 5.42 2.12
CA GLU A 98 -6.45 6.24 0.91
C GLU A 98 -5.35 5.96 -0.10
N PHE A 99 -4.11 5.73 0.35
CA PHE A 99 -3.00 5.37 -0.52
C PHE A 99 -3.21 4.01 -1.17
N GLU A 100 -3.75 3.03 -0.44
CA GLU A 100 -4.12 1.72 -0.99
C GLU A 100 -5.22 1.84 -2.06
N LEU A 101 -6.29 2.61 -1.80
CA LEU A 101 -7.35 2.83 -2.79
C LEU A 101 -6.85 3.64 -4.00
N GLU A 102 -5.96 4.60 -3.80
CA GLU A 102 -5.30 5.32 -4.89
C GLU A 102 -4.44 4.37 -5.73
N ALA A 103 -3.68 3.47 -5.09
CA ALA A 103 -2.89 2.45 -5.77
C ALA A 103 -3.75 1.43 -6.51
N ASP A 104 -4.88 1.00 -5.94
CA ASP A 104 -5.84 0.12 -6.62
C ASP A 104 -6.43 0.78 -7.87
N ARG A 105 -6.82 2.06 -7.77
CA ARG A 105 -7.37 2.81 -8.90
C ARG A 105 -6.35 2.99 -10.02
N LEU A 106 -5.14 3.43 -9.70
CA LEU A 106 -4.08 3.63 -10.69
C LEU A 106 -3.59 2.31 -11.25
N GLY A 107 -3.41 1.29 -10.40
CA GLY A 107 -3.03 -0.05 -10.77
C GLY A 107 -4.02 -0.70 -11.74
N ALA A 108 -5.34 -0.50 -11.50
CA ALA A 108 -6.37 -0.97 -12.42
C ALA A 108 -6.23 -0.35 -13.81
N ILE A 109 -6.00 0.96 -13.89
CA ILE A 109 -5.80 1.68 -15.15
C ILE A 109 -4.53 1.16 -15.87
N VAL A 110 -3.43 0.98 -15.13
CA VAL A 110 -2.16 0.48 -15.69
C VAL A 110 -2.33 -0.94 -16.22
N ALA A 111 -2.94 -1.85 -15.43
CA ALA A 111 -3.17 -3.22 -15.84
C ALA A 111 -4.07 -3.31 -17.07
N ALA A 112 -5.18 -2.54 -17.11
CA ALA A 112 -6.08 -2.49 -18.27
C ALA A 112 -5.36 -2.02 -19.54
N ARG A 113 -4.58 -0.95 -19.45
CA ARG A 113 -3.79 -0.43 -20.58
C ARG A 113 -2.70 -1.39 -21.05
N ALA A 114 -2.20 -2.24 -20.16
CA ALA A 114 -1.27 -3.31 -20.48
C ALA A 114 -1.94 -4.57 -21.07
N GLY A 115 -3.28 -4.57 -21.22
CA GLY A 115 -4.04 -5.67 -21.83
C GLY A 115 -4.39 -6.81 -20.86
N PHE A 116 -4.36 -6.54 -19.57
CA PHE A 116 -4.81 -7.46 -18.52
C PHE A 116 -6.20 -7.08 -18.01
N ASP A 117 -6.92 -8.03 -17.42
CA ASP A 117 -8.23 -7.80 -16.79
C ASP A 117 -8.04 -7.41 -15.31
N PRO A 118 -8.27 -6.12 -14.94
CA PRO A 118 -8.05 -5.68 -13.56
C PRO A 118 -9.03 -6.27 -12.56
N LEU A 119 -10.27 -6.57 -12.93
CA LEU A 119 -11.25 -7.20 -12.04
C LEU A 119 -10.89 -8.64 -11.75
N ARG A 120 -10.47 -9.37 -12.79
CA ARG A 120 -9.96 -10.72 -12.63
C ARG A 120 -8.66 -10.73 -11.80
N GLY A 121 -7.82 -9.72 -11.98
CA GLY A 121 -6.62 -9.52 -11.17
C GLY A 121 -6.92 -9.23 -9.70
N ALA A 122 -7.82 -8.29 -9.45
CA ALA A 122 -8.24 -7.91 -8.10
C ALA A 122 -9.01 -9.03 -7.36
N ALA A 123 -9.48 -10.08 -8.05
CA ALA A 123 -10.06 -11.26 -7.41
C ALA A 123 -9.08 -11.96 -6.44
N PHE A 124 -7.78 -11.69 -6.54
CA PHE A 124 -6.78 -12.06 -5.55
C PHE A 124 -7.15 -11.61 -4.13
N PHE A 125 -7.74 -10.43 -3.95
CA PHE A 125 -8.13 -9.90 -2.64
C PHE A 125 -9.15 -10.77 -1.90
N PHE A 126 -9.99 -11.53 -2.59
CA PHE A 126 -10.95 -12.44 -1.93
C PHE A 126 -10.29 -13.65 -1.26
N ARG A 127 -9.01 -13.90 -1.51
CA ARG A 127 -8.26 -15.04 -0.93
C ARG A 127 -7.38 -14.65 0.24
N ILE A 128 -7.07 -13.36 0.37
CA ILE A 128 -6.34 -12.86 1.52
C ILE A 128 -7.33 -12.51 2.65
N PRO A 129 -6.90 -12.63 3.92
CA PRO A 129 -7.75 -12.24 5.04
C PRO A 129 -8.22 -10.79 4.90
N ASP A 130 -9.54 -10.57 5.03
CA ASP A 130 -10.10 -9.23 4.99
C ASP A 130 -9.69 -8.45 6.26
N PRO A 131 -8.95 -7.34 6.14
CA PRO A 131 -8.57 -6.51 7.30
C PRO A 131 -9.78 -5.82 7.95
N GLY A 132 -10.91 -5.74 7.25
CA GLY A 132 -12.09 -5.01 7.68
C GLY A 132 -11.85 -3.51 7.82
N ASP A 133 -12.86 -2.80 8.36
CA ASP A 133 -12.77 -1.36 8.57
C ASP A 133 -12.25 -1.04 9.98
N ARG A 134 -10.98 -1.34 10.26
CA ARG A 134 -10.34 -1.03 11.54
C ARG A 134 -9.86 0.42 11.55
N PHE A 135 -10.15 1.13 12.64
CA PHE A 135 -9.54 2.45 12.88
C PHE A 135 -8.01 2.31 12.95
N LEU A 136 -7.29 3.11 12.16
CA LEU A 136 -5.83 3.01 11.96
C LEU A 136 -5.34 1.67 11.38
N GLY A 137 -6.19 0.88 10.74
CA GLY A 137 -5.78 -0.23 9.89
C GLY A 137 -4.99 0.27 8.69
N THR A 138 -4.01 -0.51 8.23
CA THR A 138 -3.14 -0.13 7.11
C THR A 138 -3.76 -0.44 5.74
N HIS A 139 -4.79 -1.28 5.71
CA HIS A 139 -5.47 -1.66 4.46
C HIS A 139 -6.98 -1.41 4.58
N PRO A 140 -7.64 -0.98 3.49
CA PRO A 140 -9.10 -0.90 3.42
C PRO A 140 -9.73 -2.29 3.36
N ALA A 141 -11.05 -2.38 3.57
CA ALA A 141 -11.80 -3.61 3.38
C ALA A 141 -11.69 -4.10 1.92
N ASN A 142 -11.67 -5.42 1.73
CA ASN A 142 -11.53 -6.00 0.39
C ASN A 142 -12.69 -5.56 -0.56
N ALA A 143 -13.89 -5.34 -0.02
CA ALA A 143 -15.03 -4.83 -0.79
C ALA A 143 -14.77 -3.45 -1.38
N ASP A 144 -14.19 -2.52 -0.60
CA ASP A 144 -13.88 -1.16 -1.03
C ASP A 144 -12.81 -1.16 -2.13
N ARG A 145 -11.83 -2.06 -2.01
CA ARG A 145 -10.77 -2.25 -3.01
C ARG A 145 -11.36 -2.70 -4.36
N ILE A 146 -12.23 -3.71 -4.35
CA ILE A 146 -12.89 -4.21 -5.57
C ILE A 146 -13.78 -3.12 -6.21
N GLU A 147 -14.53 -2.38 -5.40
CA GLU A 147 -15.37 -1.29 -5.91
C GLU A 147 -14.52 -0.18 -6.54
N THR A 148 -13.39 0.16 -5.92
CA THR A 148 -12.43 1.12 -6.47
C THR A 148 -11.89 0.66 -7.84
N VAL A 149 -11.52 -0.61 -7.97
CA VAL A 149 -11.07 -1.19 -9.26
C VAL A 149 -12.19 -1.12 -10.30
N ARG A 150 -13.41 -1.50 -9.93
CA ARG A 150 -14.58 -1.46 -10.83
C ARG A 150 -14.88 -0.04 -11.33
N ALA A 151 -14.88 0.92 -10.42
CA ALA A 151 -15.11 2.33 -10.77
C ALA A 151 -13.99 2.87 -11.69
N ALA A 152 -12.74 2.49 -11.46
CA ALA A 152 -11.60 2.95 -12.26
C ALA A 152 -11.70 2.51 -13.72
N ILE A 153 -12.14 1.28 -13.98
CA ILE A 153 -12.24 0.75 -15.36
C ILE A 153 -13.56 1.11 -16.05
N GLY A 154 -14.61 1.44 -15.28
CA GLY A 154 -15.87 1.92 -15.85
C GLY A 154 -15.78 3.28 -16.52
N GLY A 155 -14.67 4.01 -16.34
CA GLY A 155 -14.37 5.29 -16.96
C GLY A 155 -13.36 5.21 -18.12
N LEU A 156 -12.91 4.01 -18.52
CA LEU A 156 -11.99 3.77 -19.64
C LEU A 156 -12.76 3.39 -20.89
#